data_ad6a5ef06413b01231d9491a4606768c
#
_entry.id   ad6a5ef06413b01231d9491a4606768c
#
_cell.length_a   1.000
_cell.length_b   1.000
_cell.length_c   1.000
_cell.angle_alpha   90.00
_cell.angle_beta   90.00
_cell.angle_gamma   90.00
#
_symmetry.space_group_name_H-M   'P 1'
#
loop_
_entity.id
_entity.type
_entity.pdbx_description
1 polymer ?
#
loop_
_entity_poly.entity_id
_entity_poly.type
_entity_poly.pdbx_seq_one_letter_code
_entity_poly.pdbx_strand_id
1 'polypeptide(L)'
;PEMSRGLGDVYKRQLPVIVCTISTSLIVAYLMMKVLKLNSKVACLIGVGSSICGGSAIAATAPVIDASDEQVAQSISVIFLFNVLAALIFPYLGHAIGFGSGGFAVFARTAVNDTSSVTAAASTAESIYGVDGILSSAVTVKLTRTLAIIPITLVLALWRTAKAKKAGGSAENAFSFKKAFPFFIVWFVLAALVTTCVGLLPESGFVSFYGGSFVPAMKWLAKFFIAMAMAAIGLNTNCLLYTSDAADDK
;
A
#
# COMPACT_ATOMS: atom_id res chain seq x y z
N PRO A 1 15.87 -1.08 26.99
CA PRO A 1 15.82 -2.54 26.76
C PRO A 1 14.40 -3.11 26.69
N GLU A 2 13.41 -2.55 27.42
CA GLU A 2 12.04 -3.05 27.40
C GLU A 2 11.30 -2.70 26.09
N MET A 3 11.57 -1.54 25.52
CA MET A 3 10.94 -1.09 24.27
C MET A 3 11.33 -1.97 23.06
N SER A 4 12.55 -2.50 23.03
CA SER A 4 13.00 -3.41 21.97
C SER A 4 12.41 -4.82 22.07
N ARG A 5 12.16 -5.30 23.29
CA ARG A 5 11.47 -6.59 23.52
C ARG A 5 10.00 -6.52 23.16
N GLY A 6 9.33 -5.43 23.54
CA GLY A 6 7.92 -5.20 23.19
C GLY A 6 7.68 -5.11 21.68
N LEU A 7 8.56 -4.44 20.92
CA LEU A 7 8.52 -4.38 19.48
C LEU A 7 8.65 -5.76 18.84
N GLY A 8 9.60 -6.60 19.27
CA GLY A 8 9.80 -7.93 18.72
C GLY A 8 8.59 -8.85 18.90
N ASP A 9 7.93 -8.80 20.05
CA ASP A 9 6.73 -9.60 20.31
C ASP A 9 5.49 -9.09 19.56
N VAL A 10 5.37 -7.78 19.40
CA VAL A 10 4.35 -7.16 18.56
C VAL A 10 4.51 -7.62 17.10
N TYR A 11 5.74 -7.64 16.56
CA TYR A 11 6.00 -8.14 15.20
C TYR A 11 5.67 -9.61 15.03
N LYS A 12 6.06 -10.48 15.97
CA LYS A 12 5.78 -11.93 15.89
C LYS A 12 4.28 -12.24 15.86
N ARG A 13 3.48 -11.52 16.66
CA ARG A 13 2.03 -11.69 16.68
C ARG A 13 1.33 -11.11 15.45
N GLN A 14 1.95 -10.16 14.76
CA GLN A 14 1.36 -9.49 13.62
C GLN A 14 1.65 -10.16 12.28
N LEU A 15 2.76 -10.86 12.13
CA LEU A 15 3.08 -11.59 10.90
C LEU A 15 1.93 -12.51 10.45
N PRO A 16 1.34 -13.36 11.31
CA PRO A 16 0.19 -14.19 10.92
C PRO A 16 -1.01 -13.36 10.44
N VAL A 17 -1.32 -12.25 11.13
CA VAL A 17 -2.43 -11.36 10.77
C VAL A 17 -2.17 -10.71 9.41
N ILE A 18 -0.94 -10.26 9.14
CA ILE A 18 -0.55 -9.68 7.85
C ILE A 18 -0.70 -10.72 6.74
N VAL A 19 -0.19 -11.94 6.94
CA VAL A 19 -0.31 -13.02 5.94
C VAL A 19 -1.77 -13.38 5.70
N CYS A 20 -2.59 -13.53 6.74
CA CYS A 20 -4.02 -13.82 6.61
C CYS A 20 -4.74 -12.69 5.86
N THR A 21 -4.50 -11.43 6.18
CA THR A 21 -5.19 -10.30 5.52
C THR A 21 -4.78 -10.16 4.07
N ILE A 22 -3.51 -10.35 3.73
CA ILE A 22 -3.02 -10.35 2.34
C ILE A 22 -3.67 -11.50 1.56
N SER A 23 -3.61 -12.71 2.10
CA SER A 23 -4.19 -13.89 1.44
C SER A 23 -5.69 -13.74 1.22
N THR A 24 -6.42 -13.30 2.24
CA THR A 24 -7.86 -13.06 2.14
C THR A 24 -8.19 -12.01 1.08
N SER A 25 -7.46 -10.90 1.05
CA SER A 25 -7.66 -9.83 0.06
C SER A 25 -7.45 -10.34 -1.37
N LEU A 26 -6.38 -11.10 -1.61
CA LEU A 26 -6.09 -11.66 -2.93
C LEU A 26 -7.13 -12.72 -3.35
N ILE A 27 -7.57 -13.57 -2.41
CA ILE A 27 -8.61 -14.58 -2.67
C ILE A 27 -9.94 -13.89 -3.00
N VAL A 28 -10.34 -12.89 -2.22
CA VAL A 28 -11.58 -12.13 -2.47
C VAL A 28 -11.51 -11.41 -3.82
N ALA A 29 -10.39 -10.76 -4.16
CA ALA A 29 -10.21 -10.11 -5.46
C ALA A 29 -10.33 -11.12 -6.61
N TYR A 30 -9.74 -12.32 -6.47
CA TYR A 30 -9.84 -13.39 -7.45
C TYR A 30 -11.28 -13.91 -7.60
N LEU A 31 -12.00 -14.12 -6.49
CA LEU A 31 -13.41 -14.54 -6.50
C LEU A 31 -14.29 -13.47 -7.15
N MET A 32 -14.11 -12.21 -6.77
CA MET A 32 -14.86 -11.08 -7.36
C MET A 32 -14.59 -10.93 -8.85
N MET A 33 -13.35 -11.12 -9.29
CA MET A 33 -13.00 -11.15 -10.71
C MET A 33 -13.84 -12.19 -11.46
N LYS A 34 -13.98 -13.39 -10.91
CA LYS A 34 -14.77 -14.46 -11.56
C LYS A 34 -16.27 -14.20 -11.55
N VAL A 35 -16.79 -13.73 -10.42
CA VAL A 35 -18.24 -13.49 -10.22
C VAL A 35 -18.70 -12.30 -11.06
N LEU A 36 -17.96 -11.19 -11.03
CA LEU A 36 -18.32 -9.94 -11.72
C LEU A 36 -17.75 -9.89 -13.15
N LYS A 37 -17.03 -10.93 -13.60
CA LYS A 37 -16.37 -10.99 -14.92
C LYS A 37 -15.46 -9.78 -15.20
N LEU A 38 -14.80 -9.25 -14.18
CA LEU A 38 -13.93 -8.08 -14.29
C LEU A 38 -12.66 -8.40 -15.09
N ASN A 39 -12.07 -7.36 -15.66
CA ASN A 39 -10.77 -7.46 -16.32
C ASN A 39 -9.74 -8.00 -15.33
N SER A 40 -9.06 -9.08 -15.71
CA SER A 40 -8.10 -9.79 -14.86
C SER A 40 -6.96 -8.90 -14.36
N LYS A 41 -6.51 -7.93 -15.17
CA LYS A 41 -5.44 -7.01 -14.77
C LYS A 41 -5.92 -6.01 -13.72
N VAL A 42 -7.10 -5.41 -13.93
CA VAL A 42 -7.72 -4.48 -12.96
C VAL A 42 -7.99 -5.19 -11.63
N ALA A 43 -8.58 -6.37 -11.67
CA ALA A 43 -8.83 -7.16 -10.46
C ALA A 43 -7.55 -7.53 -9.71
N CYS A 44 -6.48 -7.88 -10.44
CA CYS A 44 -5.16 -8.15 -9.87
C CYS A 44 -4.58 -6.89 -9.20
N LEU A 45 -4.64 -5.74 -9.87
CA LEU A 45 -4.16 -4.47 -9.34
C LEU A 45 -4.92 -4.04 -8.07
N ILE A 46 -6.25 -4.13 -8.09
CA ILE A 46 -7.08 -3.84 -6.92
C ILE A 46 -6.78 -4.82 -5.78
N GLY A 47 -6.63 -6.11 -6.09
CA GLY A 47 -6.30 -7.13 -5.10
C GLY A 47 -4.94 -6.89 -4.44
N VAL A 48 -3.91 -6.58 -5.19
CA VAL A 48 -2.58 -6.25 -4.68
C VAL A 48 -2.60 -4.91 -3.94
N GLY A 49 -3.26 -3.89 -4.48
CA GLY A 49 -3.43 -2.59 -3.84
C GLY A 49 -4.12 -2.69 -2.48
N SER A 50 -5.24 -3.37 -2.40
CA SER A 50 -5.98 -3.57 -1.15
C SER A 50 -5.26 -4.52 -0.18
N SER A 51 -4.38 -5.39 -0.67
CA SER A 51 -3.63 -6.30 0.19
C SER A 51 -2.40 -5.69 0.85
N ILE A 52 -1.81 -4.61 0.32
CA ILE A 52 -0.52 -4.06 0.79
C ILE A 52 -0.66 -2.61 1.25
N CYS A 53 -0.49 -1.65 0.32
CA CYS A 53 -0.39 -0.22 0.64
C CYS A 53 -1.13 0.69 -0.36
N GLY A 54 -2.08 0.16 -1.10
CA GLY A 54 -2.87 0.95 -2.05
C GLY A 54 -2.13 1.28 -3.33
N GLY A 55 -2.05 2.56 -3.68
CA GLY A 55 -1.52 3.05 -4.95
C GLY A 55 -0.07 2.66 -5.24
N SER A 56 0.81 2.63 -4.24
CA SER A 56 2.22 2.23 -4.43
C SER A 56 2.37 0.76 -4.83
N ALA A 57 1.53 -0.12 -4.27
CA ALA A 57 1.51 -1.53 -4.66
C ALA A 57 0.97 -1.72 -6.09
N ILE A 58 -0.02 -0.94 -6.49
CA ILE A 58 -0.54 -0.90 -7.86
C ILE A 58 0.56 -0.44 -8.82
N ALA A 59 1.21 0.69 -8.54
CA ALA A 59 2.29 1.22 -9.38
C ALA A 59 3.47 0.24 -9.54
N ALA A 60 3.82 -0.50 -8.48
CA ALA A 60 4.85 -1.53 -8.53
C ALA A 60 4.44 -2.76 -9.35
N THR A 61 3.18 -3.13 -9.30
CA THR A 61 2.66 -4.34 -9.95
C THR A 61 2.29 -4.11 -11.42
N ALA A 62 1.87 -2.90 -11.77
CA ALA A 62 1.41 -2.54 -13.12
C ALA A 62 2.40 -2.94 -14.23
N PRO A 63 3.70 -2.59 -14.16
CA PRO A 63 4.67 -2.99 -15.18
C PRO A 63 4.91 -4.52 -15.18
N VAL A 64 4.74 -5.18 -14.04
CA VAL A 64 4.91 -6.64 -13.94
C VAL A 64 3.83 -7.39 -14.71
N ILE A 65 2.61 -6.85 -14.74
CA ILE A 65 1.48 -7.47 -15.46
C ILE A 65 1.15 -6.80 -16.80
N ASP A 66 1.98 -5.87 -17.30
CA ASP A 66 1.75 -5.01 -18.48
C ASP A 66 0.33 -4.41 -18.46
N ALA A 67 -0.03 -3.80 -17.34
CA ALA A 67 -1.28 -3.07 -17.23
C ALA A 67 -1.19 -1.76 -18.04
N SER A 68 -2.29 -1.36 -18.68
CA SER A 68 -2.37 -0.06 -19.32
C SER A 68 -2.51 1.06 -18.28
N ASP A 69 -2.13 2.29 -18.66
CA ASP A 69 -2.25 3.46 -17.79
C ASP A 69 -3.69 3.68 -17.33
N GLU A 70 -4.67 3.39 -18.20
CA GLU A 70 -6.09 3.45 -17.87
C GLU A 70 -6.48 2.45 -16.77
N GLN A 71 -6.03 1.18 -16.88
CA GLN A 71 -6.27 0.16 -15.88
C GLN A 71 -5.62 0.51 -14.53
N VAL A 72 -4.44 1.14 -14.57
CA VAL A 72 -3.74 1.63 -13.38
C VAL A 72 -4.52 2.78 -12.74
N ALA A 73 -4.92 3.78 -13.53
CA ALA A 73 -5.69 4.92 -13.06
C ALA A 73 -7.03 4.50 -12.43
N GLN A 74 -7.77 3.60 -13.09
CA GLN A 74 -9.00 3.02 -12.59
C GLN A 74 -8.80 2.32 -11.24
N SER A 75 -7.78 1.47 -11.15
CA SER A 75 -7.49 0.71 -9.93
C SER A 75 -7.09 1.61 -8.77
N ILE A 76 -6.28 2.64 -9.03
CA ILE A 76 -5.86 3.62 -8.02
C ILE A 76 -7.07 4.43 -7.54
N SER A 77 -7.92 4.91 -8.45
CA SER A 77 -9.11 5.71 -8.11
C SER A 77 -10.06 4.96 -7.18
N VAL A 78 -10.34 3.68 -7.48
CA VAL A 78 -11.18 2.83 -6.63
C VAL A 78 -10.58 2.66 -5.24
N ILE A 79 -9.30 2.29 -5.16
CA ILE A 79 -8.61 2.10 -3.87
C ILE A 79 -8.59 3.39 -3.06
N PHE A 80 -8.36 4.53 -3.70
CA PHE A 80 -8.33 5.83 -3.02
C PHE A 80 -9.69 6.22 -2.47
N LEU A 81 -10.74 6.06 -3.26
CA LEU A 81 -12.11 6.35 -2.82
C LEU A 81 -12.45 5.57 -1.53
N PHE A 82 -12.21 4.26 -1.54
CA PHE A 82 -12.49 3.43 -0.36
C PHE A 82 -11.60 3.77 0.83
N ASN A 83 -10.34 4.16 0.61
CA ASN A 83 -9.44 4.58 1.70
C ASN A 83 -9.89 5.91 2.32
N VAL A 84 -10.36 6.88 1.54
CA VAL A 84 -10.92 8.13 2.05
C VAL A 84 -12.17 7.87 2.88
N LEU A 85 -13.10 7.07 2.36
CA LEU A 85 -14.30 6.68 3.08
C LEU A 85 -13.96 5.97 4.39
N ALA A 86 -13.01 5.04 4.36
CA ALA A 86 -12.53 4.34 5.55
C ALA A 86 -11.91 5.29 6.58
N ALA A 87 -11.10 6.27 6.14
CA ALA A 87 -10.49 7.25 7.03
C ALA A 87 -11.53 8.11 7.77
N LEU A 88 -12.63 8.42 7.10
CA LEU A 88 -13.72 9.22 7.67
C LEU A 88 -14.66 8.40 8.57
N ILE A 89 -15.00 7.17 8.15
CA ILE A 89 -16.05 6.38 8.81
C ILE A 89 -15.50 5.52 9.96
N PHE A 90 -14.32 4.90 9.77
CA PHE A 90 -13.82 3.89 10.69
C PHE A 90 -13.54 4.37 12.12
N PRO A 91 -13.06 5.60 12.38
CA PRO A 91 -12.86 6.07 13.75
C PRO A 91 -14.17 6.08 14.54
N TYR A 92 -15.24 6.57 13.94
CA TYR A 92 -16.58 6.62 14.57
C TYR A 92 -17.20 5.23 14.69
N LEU A 93 -17.06 4.40 13.64
CA LEU A 93 -17.54 3.02 13.64
C LEU A 93 -16.85 2.19 14.72
N GLY A 94 -15.53 2.31 14.85
CA GLY A 94 -14.77 1.60 15.87
C GLY A 94 -15.17 2.00 17.28
N HIS A 95 -15.43 3.29 17.50
CA HIS A 95 -15.94 3.79 18.77
C HIS A 95 -17.36 3.26 19.08
N ALA A 96 -18.26 3.28 18.08
CA ALA A 96 -19.63 2.79 18.22
C ALA A 96 -19.72 1.27 18.50
N ILE A 97 -18.80 0.48 17.93
CA ILE A 97 -18.70 -0.96 18.18
C ILE A 97 -18.06 -1.26 19.56
N GLY A 98 -17.44 -0.26 20.21
CA GLY A 98 -16.81 -0.42 21.51
C GLY A 98 -15.39 -0.98 21.45
N PHE A 99 -14.65 -0.74 20.35
CA PHE A 99 -13.24 -1.07 20.32
C PHE A 99 -12.47 -0.23 21.34
N GLY A 100 -11.63 -0.87 22.15
CA GLY A 100 -10.62 -0.16 22.93
C GLY A 100 -9.53 0.41 22.01
N SER A 101 -8.72 1.35 22.53
CA SER A 101 -7.65 2.02 21.76
C SER A 101 -6.70 1.05 21.04
N GLY A 102 -6.27 -0.01 21.72
CA GLY A 102 -5.44 -1.06 21.13
C GLY A 102 -6.15 -1.87 20.05
N GLY A 103 -7.43 -2.19 20.25
CA GLY A 103 -8.28 -2.87 19.27
C GLY A 103 -8.49 -2.04 18.02
N PHE A 104 -8.75 -0.75 18.18
CA PHE A 104 -8.88 0.17 17.05
C PHE A 104 -7.56 0.32 16.28
N ALA A 105 -6.42 0.42 16.96
CA ALA A 105 -5.12 0.47 16.29
C ALA A 105 -4.89 -0.76 15.40
N VAL A 106 -5.27 -1.96 15.85
CA VAL A 106 -5.21 -3.19 15.03
C VAL A 106 -6.18 -3.12 13.86
N PHE A 107 -7.41 -2.70 14.09
CA PHE A 107 -8.44 -2.57 13.07
C PHE A 107 -8.02 -1.56 11.98
N ALA A 108 -7.64 -0.34 12.34
CA ALA A 108 -7.28 0.71 11.39
C ALA A 108 -6.12 0.30 10.48
N ARG A 109 -5.05 -0.29 11.04
CA ARG A 109 -3.87 -0.70 10.27
C ARG A 109 -4.11 -1.89 9.35
N THR A 110 -5.12 -2.73 9.63
CA THR A 110 -5.45 -3.90 8.81
C THR A 110 -6.51 -3.59 7.76
N ALA A 111 -7.50 -2.77 8.10
CA ALA A 111 -8.65 -2.47 7.26
C ALA A 111 -8.40 -1.31 6.29
N VAL A 112 -7.60 -0.30 6.67
CA VAL A 112 -7.25 0.83 5.80
C VAL A 112 -5.95 0.54 5.07
N ASN A 113 -5.92 0.67 3.75
CA ASN A 113 -4.78 0.21 2.96
C ASN A 113 -3.73 1.30 2.70
N ASP A 114 -4.12 2.54 2.51
CA ASP A 114 -3.18 3.64 2.29
C ASP A 114 -2.63 4.19 3.62
N THR A 115 -1.33 4.51 3.63
CA THR A 115 -0.64 5.00 4.84
C THR A 115 -1.16 6.35 5.30
N SER A 116 -1.49 7.26 4.38
CA SER A 116 -2.03 8.57 4.71
C SER A 116 -3.42 8.46 5.34
N SER A 117 -4.26 7.58 4.81
CA SER A 117 -5.59 7.30 5.33
C SER A 117 -5.56 6.60 6.69
N VAL A 118 -4.61 5.67 6.91
CA VAL A 118 -4.36 5.08 8.25
C VAL A 118 -3.96 6.17 9.26
N THR A 119 -3.07 7.07 8.84
CA THR A 119 -2.62 8.19 9.69
C THR A 119 -3.80 9.09 10.07
N ALA A 120 -4.64 9.45 9.11
CA ALA A 120 -5.83 10.27 9.35
C ALA A 120 -6.83 9.56 10.28
N ALA A 121 -7.14 8.29 10.00
CA ALA A 121 -8.05 7.50 10.84
C ALA A 121 -7.52 7.34 12.28
N ALA A 122 -6.23 7.05 12.44
CA ALA A 122 -5.61 6.87 13.76
C ALA A 122 -5.55 8.18 14.55
N SER A 123 -5.21 9.30 13.91
CA SER A 123 -5.19 10.62 14.55
C SER A 123 -6.60 11.06 14.98
N THR A 124 -7.62 10.82 14.14
CA THR A 124 -9.02 11.08 14.51
C THR A 124 -9.45 10.20 15.69
N ALA A 125 -9.04 8.94 15.70
CA ALA A 125 -9.34 8.04 16.80
C ALA A 125 -8.65 8.47 18.09
N GLU A 126 -7.41 8.95 18.07
CA GLU A 126 -6.73 9.51 19.26
C GLU A 126 -7.56 10.64 19.87
N SER A 127 -8.13 11.51 19.03
CA SER A 127 -9.02 12.58 19.50
C SER A 127 -10.35 12.07 20.08
N ILE A 128 -10.93 11.00 19.50
CA ILE A 128 -12.20 10.42 19.95
C ILE A 128 -12.02 9.62 21.27
N TYR A 129 -10.95 8.83 21.35
CA TYR A 129 -10.68 7.96 22.50
C TYR A 129 -9.96 8.69 23.64
N GLY A 130 -9.40 9.89 23.38
CA GLY A 130 -8.61 10.63 24.38
C GLY A 130 -7.32 9.91 24.79
N VAL A 131 -6.72 9.12 23.91
CA VAL A 131 -5.55 8.27 24.19
C VAL A 131 -4.51 8.42 23.10
N ASP A 132 -3.27 8.73 23.48
CA ASP A 132 -2.12 8.80 22.58
C ASP A 132 -1.56 7.40 22.25
N GLY A 133 -0.86 7.30 21.12
CA GLY A 133 -0.11 6.09 20.73
C GLY A 133 -0.82 5.17 19.73
N ILE A 134 -2.08 5.44 19.38
CA ILE A 134 -2.81 4.72 18.30
C ILE A 134 -2.10 4.95 16.96
N LEU A 135 -1.76 6.20 16.67
CA LEU A 135 -1.09 6.63 15.45
C LEU A 135 0.27 5.94 15.26
N SER A 136 1.13 6.00 16.28
CA SER A 136 2.47 5.41 16.21
C SER A 136 2.42 3.89 16.00
N SER A 137 1.53 3.21 16.71
CA SER A 137 1.29 1.77 16.57
C SER A 137 0.76 1.40 15.17
N ALA A 138 -0.23 2.13 14.67
CA ALA A 138 -0.84 1.87 13.37
C ALA A 138 0.16 2.05 12.21
N VAL A 139 0.94 3.12 12.22
CA VAL A 139 1.91 3.43 11.16
C VAL A 139 3.07 2.43 11.13
N THR A 140 3.63 2.08 12.29
CA THR A 140 4.76 1.14 12.39
C THR A 140 4.44 -0.21 11.72
N VAL A 141 3.26 -0.76 12.02
CA VAL A 141 2.85 -2.04 11.42
C VAL A 141 2.54 -1.91 9.95
N LYS A 142 2.02 -0.77 9.53
CA LYS A 142 1.75 -0.50 8.12
C LYS A 142 3.03 -0.54 7.28
N LEU A 143 4.12 0.04 7.79
CA LEU A 143 5.42 0.01 7.11
C LEU A 143 5.94 -1.42 6.94
N THR A 144 5.78 -2.30 7.93
CA THR A 144 6.15 -3.72 7.81
C THR A 144 5.36 -4.43 6.70
N ARG A 145 4.06 -4.13 6.56
CA ARG A 145 3.22 -4.70 5.50
C ARG A 145 3.67 -4.27 4.10
N THR A 146 4.23 -3.08 3.96
CA THR A 146 4.75 -2.57 2.68
C THR A 146 5.88 -3.45 2.13
N LEU A 147 6.66 -4.10 2.96
CA LEU A 147 7.71 -5.02 2.52
C LEU A 147 7.15 -6.24 1.77
N ALA A 148 5.88 -6.58 1.94
CA ALA A 148 5.23 -7.67 1.20
C ALA A 148 5.11 -7.40 -0.31
N ILE A 149 5.33 -6.17 -0.78
CA ILE A 149 5.43 -5.84 -2.22
C ILE A 149 6.47 -6.73 -2.89
N ILE A 150 7.64 -6.93 -2.27
CA ILE A 150 8.76 -7.66 -2.86
C ILE A 150 8.38 -9.11 -3.21
N PRO A 151 7.94 -9.94 -2.25
CA PRO A 151 7.58 -11.32 -2.57
C PRO A 151 6.36 -11.41 -3.49
N ILE A 152 5.37 -10.53 -3.37
CA ILE A 152 4.16 -10.59 -4.20
C ILE A 152 4.48 -10.25 -5.66
N THR A 153 5.20 -9.17 -5.92
CA THR A 153 5.61 -8.81 -7.29
C THR A 153 6.51 -9.86 -7.91
N LEU A 154 7.40 -10.46 -7.11
CA LEU A 154 8.26 -11.55 -7.58
C LEU A 154 7.44 -12.79 -7.97
N VAL A 155 6.51 -13.22 -7.13
CA VAL A 155 5.61 -14.36 -7.43
C VAL A 155 4.79 -14.10 -8.69
N LEU A 156 4.22 -12.92 -8.85
CA LEU A 156 3.46 -12.53 -10.04
C LEU A 156 4.34 -12.54 -11.30
N ALA A 157 5.56 -12.03 -11.20
CA ALA A 157 6.53 -12.04 -12.30
C ALA A 157 6.89 -13.47 -12.72
N LEU A 158 7.20 -14.33 -11.75
CA LEU A 158 7.51 -15.75 -12.01
C LEU A 158 6.31 -16.51 -12.60
N TRP A 159 5.11 -16.27 -12.07
CA TRP A 159 3.89 -16.89 -12.58
C TRP A 159 3.61 -16.50 -14.02
N ARG A 160 3.77 -15.22 -14.36
CA ARG A 160 3.64 -14.74 -15.76
C ARG A 160 4.65 -15.37 -16.69
N THR A 161 5.91 -15.44 -16.28
CA THR A 161 6.97 -16.08 -17.06
C THR A 161 6.68 -17.55 -17.30
N ALA A 162 6.21 -18.27 -16.28
CA ALA A 162 5.82 -19.67 -16.41
C ALA A 162 4.64 -19.86 -17.38
N LYS A 163 3.65 -18.94 -17.34
CA LYS A 163 2.50 -18.96 -18.25
C LYS A 163 2.91 -18.65 -19.69
N ALA A 164 3.79 -17.68 -19.91
CA ALA A 164 4.29 -17.33 -21.25
C ALA A 164 5.08 -18.50 -21.88
N LYS A 165 5.92 -19.20 -21.10
CA LYS A 165 6.63 -20.41 -21.57
C LYS A 165 5.68 -21.54 -21.98
N LYS A 166 4.57 -21.73 -21.25
CA LYS A 166 3.55 -22.75 -21.59
C LYS A 166 2.74 -22.41 -22.85
N ALA A 167 2.65 -21.13 -23.21
CA ALA A 167 1.92 -20.66 -24.39
C ALA A 167 2.76 -20.67 -25.70
N GLY A 168 3.97 -21.26 -25.69
CA GLY A 168 4.81 -21.39 -26.89
C GLY A 168 5.46 -20.07 -27.35
N GLY A 169 5.46 -19.04 -26.53
CA GLY A 169 6.10 -17.77 -26.84
C GLY A 169 7.63 -17.90 -26.86
N SER A 170 8.26 -17.40 -27.92
CA SER A 170 9.71 -17.36 -28.08
C SER A 170 10.38 -16.70 -26.88
N ALA A 171 11.54 -17.23 -26.50
CA ALA A 171 12.33 -16.79 -25.34
C ALA A 171 12.78 -15.31 -25.37
N GLU A 172 12.61 -14.62 -26.51
CA GLU A 172 12.92 -13.19 -26.65
C GLU A 172 11.96 -12.23 -25.92
N ASN A 173 10.72 -12.68 -25.65
CA ASN A 173 9.80 -11.98 -24.74
C ASN A 173 9.89 -12.53 -23.29
N ALA A 174 10.88 -13.38 -23.01
CA ALA A 174 11.14 -13.92 -21.72
C ALA A 174 11.67 -12.82 -20.80
N PHE A 175 10.94 -12.62 -19.75
CA PHE A 175 11.32 -12.01 -18.48
C PHE A 175 12.61 -11.18 -18.52
N SER A 176 12.49 -9.92 -18.86
CA SER A 176 13.54 -8.97 -18.54
C SER A 176 13.43 -8.69 -17.05
N PHE A 177 14.31 -9.32 -16.26
CA PHE A 177 14.46 -9.05 -14.82
C PHE A 177 14.57 -7.54 -14.54
N LYS A 178 15.21 -6.79 -15.46
CA LYS A 178 15.28 -5.33 -15.44
C LYS A 178 13.91 -4.64 -15.54
N LYS A 179 12.97 -5.18 -16.32
CA LYS A 179 11.61 -4.60 -16.46
C LYS A 179 10.67 -5.01 -15.32
N ALA A 180 10.87 -6.21 -14.77
CA ALA A 180 10.01 -6.76 -13.71
C ALA A 180 10.48 -6.39 -12.30
N PHE A 181 11.75 -6.01 -12.13
CA PHE A 181 12.28 -5.62 -10.84
C PHE A 181 11.94 -4.15 -10.57
N PRO A 182 11.16 -3.87 -9.54
CA PRO A 182 10.80 -2.49 -9.19
C PRO A 182 12.00 -1.78 -8.57
N PHE A 183 12.82 -1.13 -9.40
CA PHE A 183 14.04 -0.42 -8.99
C PHE A 183 13.81 0.59 -7.86
N PHE A 184 12.59 1.14 -7.74
CA PHE A 184 12.28 2.06 -6.65
C PHE A 184 12.45 1.41 -5.26
N ILE A 185 12.29 0.07 -5.14
CA ILE A 185 12.51 -0.65 -3.88
C ILE A 185 13.99 -0.58 -3.46
N VAL A 186 14.92 -0.67 -4.44
CA VAL A 186 16.35 -0.51 -4.15
C VAL A 186 16.62 0.87 -3.60
N TRP A 187 16.08 1.91 -4.23
CA TRP A 187 16.21 3.29 -3.77
C TRP A 187 15.57 3.49 -2.40
N PHE A 188 14.42 2.86 -2.15
CA PHE A 188 13.76 2.91 -0.85
C PHE A 188 14.62 2.26 0.24
N VAL A 189 15.16 1.05 -0.01
CA VAL A 189 16.04 0.36 0.95
C VAL A 189 17.32 1.16 1.18
N LEU A 190 17.91 1.70 0.13
CA LEU A 190 19.11 2.52 0.22
C LEU A 190 18.87 3.80 1.03
N ALA A 191 17.77 4.49 0.80
CA ALA A 191 17.37 5.66 1.59
C ALA A 191 17.10 5.31 3.06
N ALA A 192 16.47 4.15 3.32
CA ALA A 192 16.25 3.67 4.68
C ALA A 192 17.57 3.34 5.39
N LEU A 193 18.52 2.69 4.69
CA LEU A 193 19.86 2.42 5.22
C LEU A 193 20.62 3.70 5.54
N VAL A 194 20.62 4.67 4.62
CA VAL A 194 21.26 5.98 4.85
C VAL A 194 20.67 6.67 6.08
N THR A 195 19.33 6.71 6.18
CA THR A 195 18.65 7.32 7.34
C THR A 195 18.99 6.60 8.64
N THR A 196 19.08 5.28 8.63
CA THR A 196 19.47 4.48 9.78
C THR A 196 20.93 4.73 10.17
N CYS A 197 21.84 4.73 9.19
CA CYS A 197 23.25 5.01 9.44
C CYS A 197 23.46 6.43 10.00
N VAL A 198 22.78 7.42 9.46
CA VAL A 198 22.84 8.80 9.99
C VAL A 198 22.31 8.87 11.41
N GLY A 199 21.23 8.13 11.72
CA GLY A 199 20.66 8.07 13.08
C GLY A 199 21.53 7.33 14.11
N LEU A 200 22.51 6.54 13.66
CA LEU A 200 23.50 5.86 14.54
C LEU A 200 24.75 6.70 14.79
N LEU A 201 24.95 7.79 14.05
CA LEU A 201 26.09 8.69 14.24
C LEU A 201 25.87 9.55 15.51
N PRO A 202 26.95 9.90 16.24
CA PRO A 202 26.86 10.83 17.36
C PRO A 202 26.34 12.18 16.88
N GLU A 203 25.63 12.89 17.77
CA GLU A 203 25.05 14.20 17.46
C GLU A 203 26.12 15.15 16.92
N SER A 204 25.98 15.50 15.67
CA SER A 204 26.80 16.45 14.94
C SER A 204 25.90 17.42 14.20
N GLY A 205 26.45 18.58 13.78
CA GLY A 205 25.68 19.54 13.00
C GLY A 205 25.07 18.95 11.73
N PHE A 206 25.71 17.93 11.13
CA PHE A 206 25.21 17.19 9.99
C PHE A 206 23.97 16.35 10.35
N VAL A 207 23.98 15.62 11.46
CA VAL A 207 22.86 14.80 11.93
C VAL A 207 21.66 15.68 12.26
N SER A 208 21.90 16.81 12.92
CA SER A 208 20.87 17.81 13.23
C SER A 208 20.27 18.43 11.96
N PHE A 209 21.08 18.79 10.98
CA PHE A 209 20.61 19.29 9.69
C PHE A 209 19.80 18.22 8.93
N TYR A 210 20.32 16.99 8.87
CA TYR A 210 19.64 15.89 8.17
C TYR A 210 18.27 15.58 8.79
N GLY A 211 18.17 15.43 10.11
CA GLY A 211 16.93 15.12 10.81
C GLY A 211 15.97 16.30 10.91
N GLY A 212 16.51 17.50 11.15
CA GLY A 212 15.72 18.71 11.44
C GLY A 212 15.26 19.47 10.19
N SER A 213 16.02 19.44 9.09
CA SER A 213 15.71 20.22 7.90
C SER A 213 15.52 19.35 6.65
N PHE A 214 16.46 18.47 6.36
CA PHE A 214 16.43 17.71 5.11
C PHE A 214 15.27 16.70 5.04
N VAL A 215 15.12 15.85 6.05
CA VAL A 215 14.05 14.83 6.09
C VAL A 215 12.65 15.46 6.07
N PRO A 216 12.34 16.50 6.86
CA PRO A 216 11.06 17.19 6.78
C PRO A 216 10.80 17.84 5.42
N ALA A 217 11.81 18.47 4.79
CA ALA A 217 11.68 19.02 3.46
C ALA A 217 11.37 17.96 2.40
N MET A 218 12.05 16.80 2.45
CA MET A 218 11.77 15.67 1.56
C MET A 218 10.38 15.08 1.78
N LYS A 219 9.92 14.99 3.04
CA LYS A 219 8.55 14.56 3.37
C LYS A 219 7.50 15.53 2.82
N TRP A 220 7.76 16.84 2.93
CA TRP A 220 6.85 17.85 2.38
C TRP A 220 6.78 17.76 0.85
N LEU A 221 7.94 17.65 0.19
CA LEU A 221 8.05 17.53 -1.27
C LEU A 221 7.34 16.26 -1.76
N ALA A 222 7.52 15.13 -1.06
CA ALA A 222 6.83 13.89 -1.38
C ALA A 222 5.31 14.04 -1.28
N LYS A 223 4.79 14.67 -0.22
CA LYS A 223 3.36 14.95 -0.07
C LYS A 223 2.83 15.84 -1.21
N PHE A 224 3.59 16.85 -1.59
CA PHE A 224 3.24 17.74 -2.70
C PHE A 224 3.12 16.97 -4.03
N PHE A 225 4.11 16.13 -4.37
CA PHE A 225 4.06 15.32 -5.58
C PHE A 225 2.95 14.25 -5.54
N ILE A 226 2.69 13.65 -4.39
CA ILE A 226 1.56 12.73 -4.23
C ILE A 226 0.24 13.46 -4.49
N ALA A 227 0.04 14.65 -3.91
CA ALA A 227 -1.16 15.45 -4.13
C ALA A 227 -1.32 15.84 -5.61
N MET A 228 -0.23 16.27 -6.27
CA MET A 228 -0.24 16.54 -7.71
C MET A 228 -0.61 15.32 -8.55
N ALA A 229 0.01 14.17 -8.27
CA ALA A 229 -0.28 12.93 -8.99
C ALA A 229 -1.73 12.52 -8.81
N MET A 230 -2.28 12.65 -7.59
CA MET A 230 -3.67 12.34 -7.30
C MET A 230 -4.64 13.31 -7.99
N ALA A 231 -4.32 14.60 -8.01
CA ALA A 231 -5.10 15.59 -8.74
C ALA A 231 -5.10 15.29 -10.26
N ALA A 232 -3.93 14.96 -10.82
CA ALA A 232 -3.81 14.59 -12.24
C ALA A 232 -4.63 13.34 -12.58
N ILE A 233 -4.59 12.30 -11.72
CA ILE A 233 -5.41 11.10 -11.90
C ILE A 233 -6.89 11.44 -11.82
N GLY A 234 -7.30 12.25 -10.83
CA GLY A 234 -8.69 12.69 -10.67
C GLY A 234 -9.21 13.47 -11.88
N LEU A 235 -8.41 14.38 -12.42
CA LEU A 235 -8.75 15.16 -13.62
C LEU A 235 -8.83 14.30 -14.89
N ASN A 236 -8.01 13.27 -14.99
CA ASN A 236 -8.00 12.35 -16.12
C ASN A 236 -9.05 11.23 -16.00
N THR A 237 -9.71 11.12 -14.85
CA THR A 237 -10.75 10.12 -14.59
C THR A 237 -12.08 10.62 -15.13
N ASN A 238 -12.54 10.06 -16.24
CA ASN A 238 -13.85 10.35 -16.79
C ASN A 238 -14.91 9.45 -16.14
N CYS A 239 -15.62 9.95 -15.13
CA CYS A 239 -16.62 9.20 -14.39
C CYS A 239 -17.76 8.64 -15.28
N LEU A 240 -18.02 9.26 -16.42
CA LEU A 240 -19.05 8.81 -17.37
C LEU A 240 -18.63 7.53 -18.11
N LEU A 241 -17.35 7.36 -18.42
CA LEU A 241 -16.83 6.12 -19.02
C LEU A 241 -16.97 4.91 -18.08
N TYR A 242 -16.84 5.11 -16.78
CA TYR A 242 -17.00 4.04 -15.79
C TYR A 242 -18.44 3.60 -15.57
N THR A 243 -19.41 4.43 -15.94
CA THR A 243 -20.85 4.09 -15.86
C THR A 243 -21.40 3.56 -17.18
N SER A 244 -20.83 3.93 -18.34
CA SER A 244 -21.32 3.48 -19.65
C SER A 244 -20.77 2.12 -20.06
N ASP A 245 -19.50 1.80 -19.78
CA ASP A 245 -18.91 0.48 -20.08
C ASP A 245 -19.59 -0.68 -19.33
N ALA A 246 -20.19 -0.41 -18.18
CA ALA A 246 -20.99 -1.40 -17.45
C ALA A 246 -22.38 -1.63 -18.08
N ALA A 247 -22.82 -0.78 -19.01
CA ALA A 247 -24.11 -0.86 -19.67
C ALA A 247 -24.05 -1.48 -21.10
N ASP A 248 -22.87 -1.41 -21.74
CA ASP A 248 -22.70 -1.89 -23.12
C ASP A 248 -22.22 -3.35 -23.23
N ASP A 249 -21.86 -4.01 -22.13
CA ASP A 249 -21.49 -5.43 -22.04
C ASP A 249 -22.72 -6.35 -21.74
N LYS A 250 -23.88 -6.06 -22.31
CA LYS A 250 -25.03 -6.98 -22.29
C LYS A 250 -25.37 -7.50 -23.66
#